data_657d35ef96b5b86e7d54c49de599c0cf
#
_entry.id   657d35ef96b5b86e7d54c49de599c0cf
#
_cell.length_a   1.000
_cell.length_b   1.000
_cell.length_c   1.000
_cell.angle_alpha   90.00
_cell.angle_beta   90.00
_cell.angle_gamma   90.00
#
_symmetry.space_group_name_H-M   'P 1'
#
loop_
_entity.id
_entity.type
_entity.pdbx_description
1 polymer ?
#
loop_
_entity_poly.entity_id
_entity_poly.type
_entity_poly.pdbx_seq_one_letter_code
_entity_poly.pdbx_strand_id
1 'polypeptide(L)'
;HRFLETGFRLPETMREIEMPLREIARKTLTRGKVDCSLQVNFNNSDASINADMELVRRTIDIAKKVAAELQNPAPVSPLDIMRWPGILKDQEIDTGDLHRAATQTFKATVEQLLEGRQREGDKLADMIEQRLSGIETQIALVRSELPGILDQQRQRLQEKLQDLKTQLDEDRLEQEMVIVANRADVDEELDRLEAHISEIRLALQSTDAIGRRLDFLMQELNREANTLGSKSISALTTQVSVELKVLIEQMREQIQNIE
;
A
#
# COMPACT_ATOMS: atom_id res chain seq x y z
N HIS A 1 2.23 -1.46 8.99
CA HIS A 1 1.92 -1.22 10.42
C HIS A 1 0.86 -2.21 10.92
N ARG A 2 1.11 -2.83 12.10
CA ARG A 2 0.16 -3.79 12.68
C ARG A 2 -1.10 -3.11 13.25
N PHE A 3 -0.98 -1.85 13.66
CA PHE A 3 -2.03 -1.04 14.26
C PHE A 3 -2.19 0.28 13.50
N LEU A 4 -3.32 0.96 13.73
CA LEU A 4 -3.54 2.31 13.22
C LEU A 4 -2.79 3.31 14.09
N GLU A 5 -1.85 4.05 13.51
CA GLU A 5 -1.19 5.19 14.11
C GLU A 5 -1.68 6.47 13.44
N THR A 6 -2.17 7.42 14.22
CA THR A 6 -2.67 8.69 13.69
C THR A 6 -1.92 9.87 14.28
N GLY A 7 -1.24 10.63 13.44
CA GLY A 7 -0.61 11.90 13.77
C GLY A 7 -1.45 13.07 13.26
N PHE A 8 -1.71 14.08 14.13
CA PHE A 8 -2.43 15.30 13.76
C PHE A 8 -1.57 16.53 14.03
N ARG A 9 -1.44 17.38 13.01
CA ARG A 9 -0.83 18.72 13.13
C ARG A 9 -1.91 19.74 12.85
N LEU A 10 -2.45 20.31 13.92
CA LEU A 10 -3.57 21.25 13.87
C LEU A 10 -3.11 22.60 14.42
N PRO A 11 -3.61 23.75 13.88
CA PRO A 11 -3.48 25.06 14.53
C PRO A 11 -4.07 25.03 15.95
N GLU A 12 -3.61 25.92 16.84
CA GLU A 12 -4.07 25.99 18.22
C GLU A 12 -5.61 26.17 18.32
N THR A 13 -6.17 26.98 17.44
CA THR A 13 -7.63 27.24 17.33
C THR A 13 -8.44 26.01 16.95
N MET A 14 -7.79 24.94 16.46
CA MET A 14 -8.40 23.69 15.99
C MET A 14 -8.13 22.50 16.89
N ARG A 15 -7.44 22.67 18.00
CA ARG A 15 -7.11 21.55 18.91
C ARG A 15 -8.32 20.81 19.46
N GLU A 16 -9.42 21.49 19.65
CA GLU A 16 -10.66 20.89 20.18
C GLU A 16 -11.23 19.79 19.28
N ILE A 17 -11.01 19.88 17.96
CA ILE A 17 -11.52 18.87 17.02
C ILE A 17 -10.59 17.66 16.88
N GLU A 18 -9.40 17.64 17.47
CA GLU A 18 -8.46 16.52 17.34
C GLU A 18 -9.07 15.18 17.75
N MET A 19 -9.76 15.15 18.90
CA MET A 19 -10.37 13.90 19.38
C MET A 19 -11.49 13.41 18.46
N PRO A 20 -12.44 14.23 18.01
CA PRO A 20 -13.41 13.86 16.97
C PRO A 20 -12.75 13.32 15.68
N LEU A 21 -11.69 13.95 15.19
CA LEU A 21 -10.99 13.48 13.98
C LEU A 21 -10.33 12.11 14.20
N ARG A 22 -9.73 11.88 15.37
CA ARG A 22 -9.18 10.57 15.76
C ARG A 22 -10.24 9.48 15.80
N GLU A 23 -11.43 9.80 16.29
CA GLU A 23 -12.55 8.84 16.33
C GLU A 23 -13.03 8.49 14.92
N ILE A 24 -13.15 9.48 14.02
CA ILE A 24 -13.49 9.23 12.62
C ILE A 24 -12.45 8.31 12.00
N ALA A 25 -11.15 8.62 12.15
CA ALA A 25 -10.08 7.79 11.60
C ALA A 25 -10.14 6.34 12.13
N ARG A 26 -10.34 6.15 13.44
CA ARG A 26 -10.42 4.81 14.08
C ARG A 26 -11.62 3.99 13.65
N LYS A 27 -12.76 4.64 13.35
CA LYS A 27 -13.98 3.95 12.88
C LYS A 27 -13.86 3.51 11.43
N THR A 28 -13.04 4.20 10.65
CA THR A 28 -13.00 4.04 9.20
C THR A 28 -11.75 3.28 8.73
N LEU A 29 -10.63 3.44 9.45
CA LEU A 29 -9.35 2.84 9.11
C LEU A 29 -8.96 1.80 10.15
N THR A 30 -8.52 0.64 9.69
CA THR A 30 -8.18 -0.50 10.59
C THR A 30 -6.72 -0.52 10.98
N ARG A 31 -5.80 -0.10 10.10
CA ARG A 31 -4.36 -0.14 10.32
C ARG A 31 -3.63 0.87 9.41
N GLY A 32 -2.36 1.07 9.67
CA GLY A 32 -1.50 1.96 8.90
C GLY A 32 -1.07 3.18 9.68
N LYS A 33 -0.18 3.99 9.12
CA LYS A 33 0.23 5.28 9.65
C LYS A 33 -0.42 6.40 8.84
N VAL A 34 -1.17 7.27 9.52
CA VAL A 34 -1.86 8.41 8.91
C VAL A 34 -1.39 9.69 9.58
N ASP A 35 -0.74 10.54 8.84
CA ASP A 35 -0.34 11.89 9.27
C ASP A 35 -1.25 12.91 8.60
N CYS A 36 -2.05 13.62 9.40
CA CYS A 36 -2.95 14.68 8.96
C CYS A 36 -2.39 16.04 9.33
N SER A 37 -2.30 16.96 8.37
CA SER A 37 -1.94 18.34 8.59
C SER A 37 -3.06 19.25 8.13
N LEU A 38 -3.59 20.07 9.01
CA LEU A 38 -4.60 21.10 8.70
C LEU A 38 -3.94 22.47 8.74
N GLN A 39 -4.12 23.23 7.66
CA GLN A 39 -3.73 24.65 7.61
C GLN A 39 -4.96 25.50 7.36
N VAL A 40 -5.09 26.59 8.10
CA VAL A 40 -6.18 27.54 7.97
C VAL A 40 -5.59 28.88 7.54
N ASN A 41 -5.97 29.33 6.37
CA ASN A 41 -5.57 30.63 5.85
C ASN A 41 -6.79 31.56 5.84
N PHE A 42 -6.70 32.65 6.57
CA PHE A 42 -7.74 33.68 6.54
C PHE A 42 -7.41 34.73 5.48
N ASN A 43 -8.28 34.86 4.49
CA ASN A 43 -8.17 35.95 3.52
C ASN A 43 -8.69 37.22 4.18
N ASN A 44 -7.79 38.01 4.79
CA ASN A 44 -8.09 39.27 5.47
C ASN A 44 -8.42 40.41 4.51
N SER A 45 -8.96 40.18 3.32
CA SER A 45 -9.30 41.23 2.35
C SER A 45 -10.33 42.22 2.89
N ASP A 46 -11.15 41.83 3.87
CA ASP A 46 -12.23 42.66 4.45
C ASP A 46 -12.11 42.86 5.98
N ALA A 47 -10.91 42.68 6.55
CA ALA A 47 -10.70 42.89 7.97
C ALA A 47 -10.90 44.39 8.31
N SER A 48 -12.10 44.76 8.72
CA SER A 48 -12.34 46.05 9.33
C SER A 48 -11.55 46.10 10.63
N ILE A 49 -10.57 47.03 10.69
CA ILE A 49 -9.83 47.28 11.92
C ILE A 49 -10.83 47.89 12.91
N ASN A 50 -11.28 47.12 13.88
CA ASN A 50 -12.17 47.58 14.93
C ASN A 50 -11.36 47.91 16.18
N ALA A 51 -11.57 49.14 16.70
CA ALA A 51 -10.97 49.55 17.94
C ALA A 51 -12.02 49.60 19.06
N ASP A 52 -11.63 49.18 20.26
CA ASP A 52 -12.43 49.39 21.47
C ASP A 52 -12.43 50.84 21.88
N MET A 53 -13.43 51.58 21.40
CA MET A 53 -13.53 53.03 21.62
C MET A 53 -13.75 53.40 23.12
N GLU A 54 -14.23 52.48 23.94
CA GLU A 54 -14.35 52.72 25.39
C GLU A 54 -12.98 52.62 26.04
N LEU A 55 -12.18 51.61 25.71
CA LEU A 55 -10.81 51.51 26.19
C LEU A 55 -9.93 52.63 25.65
N VAL A 56 -10.11 53.06 24.40
CA VAL A 56 -9.45 54.24 23.82
C VAL A 56 -9.71 55.47 24.67
N ARG A 57 -10.99 55.77 25.01
CA ARG A 57 -11.33 56.93 25.85
C ARG A 57 -10.69 56.88 27.24
N ARG A 58 -10.75 55.72 27.90
CA ARG A 58 -10.12 55.51 29.21
C ARG A 58 -8.59 55.70 29.15
N THR A 59 -7.93 55.17 28.11
CA THR A 59 -6.48 55.31 27.91
C THR A 59 -6.09 56.77 27.70
N ILE A 60 -6.86 57.51 26.89
CA ILE A 60 -6.64 58.98 26.70
C ILE A 60 -6.80 59.75 27.98
N ASP A 61 -7.83 59.43 28.78
CA ASP A 61 -8.07 60.13 30.04
C ASP A 61 -6.96 59.90 31.08
N ILE A 62 -6.46 58.70 31.15
CA ILE A 62 -5.30 58.34 32.00
C ILE A 62 -4.05 59.04 31.48
N ALA A 63 -3.79 59.03 30.18
CA ALA A 63 -2.64 59.69 29.57
C ALA A 63 -2.64 61.19 29.85
N LYS A 64 -3.82 61.85 29.80
CA LYS A 64 -3.97 63.31 30.19
C LYS A 64 -3.64 63.51 31.65
N LYS A 65 -4.10 62.71 32.59
CA LYS A 65 -3.79 62.80 34.01
C LYS A 65 -2.30 62.68 34.29
N VAL A 66 -1.65 61.64 33.63
CA VAL A 66 -0.20 61.46 33.74
C VAL A 66 0.56 62.63 33.15
N ALA A 67 0.13 63.22 32.02
CA ALA A 67 0.76 64.39 31.41
C ALA A 67 0.71 65.58 32.28
N ALA A 68 -0.34 65.79 33.11
CA ALA A 68 -0.46 66.89 34.05
C ALA A 68 0.57 66.87 35.21
N GLU A 69 1.13 65.66 35.50
CA GLU A 69 2.16 65.48 36.55
C GLU A 69 3.60 65.68 36.00
N LEU A 70 3.75 65.80 34.68
CA LEU A 70 5.06 65.90 34.02
C LEU A 70 5.37 67.38 33.71
N GLN A 71 6.66 67.78 33.85
CA GLN A 71 7.09 69.18 33.58
C GLN A 71 7.08 69.51 32.06
N ASN A 72 7.25 68.51 31.17
CA ASN A 72 7.24 68.73 29.72
C ASN A 72 6.73 67.49 29.01
N PRO A 73 5.39 67.23 29.02
CA PRO A 73 4.81 66.02 28.39
C PRO A 73 4.86 66.13 26.88
N ALA A 74 5.31 65.00 26.24
CA ALA A 74 5.20 64.87 24.80
C ALA A 74 3.73 64.65 24.38
N PRO A 75 3.30 65.13 23.20
CA PRO A 75 1.95 64.87 22.69
C PRO A 75 1.73 63.40 22.46
N VAL A 76 0.57 62.87 22.89
CA VAL A 76 0.21 61.43 22.68
C VAL A 76 -0.19 61.23 21.23
N SER A 77 0.50 60.32 20.57
CA SER A 77 0.18 59.99 19.18
C SER A 77 -1.01 59.04 19.13
N PRO A 78 -1.96 59.22 18.18
CA PRO A 78 -3.03 58.25 17.95
C PRO A 78 -2.52 56.82 17.67
N LEU A 79 -1.36 56.67 16.99
CA LEU A 79 -0.75 55.39 16.72
C LEU A 79 -0.23 54.71 17.99
N ASP A 80 0.25 55.48 18.98
CA ASP A 80 0.67 54.94 20.28
C ASP A 80 -0.51 54.38 21.06
N ILE A 81 -1.65 55.08 20.99
CA ILE A 81 -2.91 54.61 21.58
C ILE A 81 -3.35 53.29 20.90
N MET A 82 -3.32 53.23 19.57
CA MET A 82 -3.72 52.03 18.85
C MET A 82 -2.83 50.83 19.14
N ARG A 83 -1.57 51.02 19.52
CA ARG A 83 -0.63 49.97 19.93
C ARG A 83 -0.86 49.44 21.35
N TRP A 84 -1.70 50.14 22.14
CA TRP A 84 -1.97 49.72 23.50
C TRP A 84 -2.71 48.38 23.52
N PRO A 85 -2.30 47.42 24.36
CA PRO A 85 -2.93 46.11 24.41
C PRO A 85 -4.46 46.18 24.60
N GLY A 86 -5.21 45.46 23.76
CA GLY A 86 -6.67 45.37 23.83
C GLY A 86 -7.44 46.52 23.12
N ILE A 87 -6.76 47.56 22.58
CA ILE A 87 -7.44 48.61 21.80
C ILE A 87 -7.86 48.13 20.42
N LEU A 88 -6.99 47.43 19.72
CA LEU A 88 -7.37 46.76 18.49
C LEU A 88 -8.00 45.42 18.87
N LYS A 89 -9.25 45.22 18.49
CA LYS A 89 -9.95 43.95 18.68
C LYS A 89 -9.57 43.00 17.55
N ASP A 90 -9.02 41.87 17.92
CA ASP A 90 -8.95 40.76 16.97
C ASP A 90 -10.37 40.34 16.60
N GLN A 91 -10.60 40.08 15.32
CA GLN A 91 -11.88 39.58 14.87
C GLN A 91 -12.17 38.24 15.58
N GLU A 92 -13.24 38.18 16.36
CA GLU A 92 -13.74 36.89 16.89
C GLU A 92 -14.16 36.04 15.70
N ILE A 93 -13.30 35.10 15.35
CA ILE A 93 -13.62 34.12 14.33
C ILE A 93 -14.57 33.12 14.97
N ASP A 94 -15.74 32.92 14.36
CA ASP A 94 -16.62 31.85 14.78
C ASP A 94 -15.92 30.49 14.54
N THR A 95 -15.30 29.98 15.58
CA THR A 95 -14.59 28.71 15.56
C THR A 95 -15.53 27.53 15.33
N GLY A 96 -16.82 27.65 15.63
CA GLY A 96 -17.81 26.59 15.50
C GLY A 96 -18.07 26.19 14.05
N ASP A 97 -18.25 27.17 13.16
CA ASP A 97 -18.41 26.90 11.72
C ASP A 97 -17.13 26.33 11.11
N LEU A 98 -15.99 26.86 11.53
CA LEU A 98 -14.69 26.40 11.07
C LEU A 98 -14.40 24.95 11.52
N HIS A 99 -14.73 24.60 12.77
CA HIS A 99 -14.63 23.24 13.31
C HIS A 99 -15.53 22.27 12.54
N ARG A 100 -16.76 22.67 12.22
CA ARG A 100 -17.68 21.84 11.40
C ARG A 100 -17.15 21.62 10.00
N ALA A 101 -16.71 22.69 9.33
CA ALA A 101 -16.16 22.60 7.98
C ALA A 101 -14.89 21.72 7.94
N ALA A 102 -13.97 21.88 8.90
CA ALA A 102 -12.76 21.05 8.99
C ALA A 102 -13.07 19.57 9.23
N THR A 103 -14.04 19.28 10.10
CA THR A 103 -14.47 17.90 10.38
C THR A 103 -15.13 17.25 9.15
N GLN A 104 -15.96 17.98 8.42
CA GLN A 104 -16.59 17.49 7.17
C GLN A 104 -15.53 17.25 6.09
N THR A 105 -14.59 18.18 5.92
CA THR A 105 -13.49 18.04 4.95
C THR A 105 -12.63 16.83 5.28
N PHE A 106 -12.28 16.62 6.56
CA PHE A 106 -11.53 15.43 6.97
C PHE A 106 -12.28 14.14 6.67
N LYS A 107 -13.59 14.09 6.98
CA LYS A 107 -14.42 12.92 6.67
C LYS A 107 -14.44 12.62 5.17
N ALA A 108 -14.68 13.63 4.35
CA ALA A 108 -14.65 13.47 2.89
C ALA A 108 -13.26 13.01 2.37
N THR A 109 -12.17 13.53 2.97
CA THR A 109 -10.81 13.10 2.62
C THR A 109 -10.55 11.64 2.96
N VAL A 110 -11.03 11.16 4.11
CA VAL A 110 -10.91 9.74 4.50
C VAL A 110 -11.75 8.86 3.57
N GLU A 111 -12.95 9.28 3.18
CA GLU A 111 -13.77 8.58 2.20
C GLU A 111 -13.07 8.48 0.84
N GLN A 112 -12.50 9.58 0.34
CA GLN A 112 -11.71 9.58 -0.90
C GLN A 112 -10.46 8.68 -0.82
N LEU A 113 -9.80 8.63 0.34
CA LEU A 113 -8.68 7.73 0.57
C LEU A 113 -9.11 6.26 0.43
N LEU A 114 -10.24 5.88 1.04
CA LEU A 114 -10.78 4.52 0.93
C LEU A 114 -11.16 4.14 -0.49
N GLU A 115 -11.85 5.04 -1.21
CA GLU A 115 -12.16 4.83 -2.62
C GLU A 115 -10.90 4.70 -3.49
N GLY A 116 -9.87 5.50 -3.18
CA GLY A 116 -8.56 5.40 -3.84
C GLY A 116 -7.92 4.04 -3.62
N ARG A 117 -7.89 3.58 -2.36
CA ARG A 117 -7.35 2.26 -1.99
C ARG A 117 -8.11 1.11 -2.63
N GLN A 118 -9.44 1.21 -2.71
CA GLN A 118 -10.26 0.19 -3.37
C GLN A 118 -9.91 0.09 -4.86
N ARG A 119 -9.88 1.22 -5.57
CA ARG A 119 -9.49 1.24 -7.00
C ARG A 119 -8.08 0.71 -7.25
N GLU A 120 -7.14 0.98 -6.35
CA GLU A 120 -5.77 0.46 -6.45
C GLU A 120 -5.74 -1.05 -6.19
N GLY A 121 -6.47 -1.51 -5.16
CA GLY A 121 -6.61 -2.93 -4.85
C GLY A 121 -7.22 -3.73 -6.00
N ASP A 122 -8.27 -3.22 -6.64
CA ASP A 122 -8.91 -3.86 -7.80
C ASP A 122 -7.90 -4.02 -8.96
N LYS A 123 -7.12 -2.98 -9.27
CA LYS A 123 -6.08 -3.04 -10.31
C LYS A 123 -4.98 -4.05 -9.98
N LEU A 124 -4.57 -4.12 -8.72
CA LEU A 124 -3.58 -5.09 -8.27
C LEU A 124 -4.11 -6.53 -8.39
N ALA A 125 -5.37 -6.75 -8.02
CA ALA A 125 -6.04 -8.04 -8.19
C ALA A 125 -6.09 -8.48 -9.66
N ASP A 126 -6.45 -7.58 -10.57
CA ASP A 126 -6.44 -7.84 -12.01
C ASP A 126 -5.04 -8.20 -12.54
N MET A 127 -4.03 -7.49 -12.07
CA MET A 127 -2.63 -7.76 -12.44
C MET A 127 -2.15 -9.12 -11.94
N ILE A 128 -2.51 -9.51 -10.73
CA ILE A 128 -2.20 -10.82 -10.16
C ILE A 128 -2.92 -11.91 -10.97
N GLU A 129 -4.22 -11.75 -11.26
CA GLU A 129 -5.00 -12.73 -12.04
C GLU A 129 -4.42 -12.98 -13.43
N GLN A 130 -3.93 -11.95 -14.11
CA GLN A 130 -3.22 -12.12 -15.39
C GLN A 130 -1.97 -12.99 -15.26
N ARG A 131 -1.18 -12.86 -14.18
CA ARG A 131 0.02 -13.68 -13.94
C ARG A 131 -0.35 -15.09 -13.55
N LEU A 132 -1.40 -15.28 -12.75
CA LEU A 132 -1.92 -16.61 -12.42
C LEU A 132 -2.36 -17.36 -13.69
N SER A 133 -3.08 -16.69 -14.58
CA SER A 133 -3.46 -17.27 -15.89
C SER A 133 -2.24 -17.60 -16.75
N GLY A 134 -1.18 -16.78 -16.66
CA GLY A 134 0.10 -17.08 -17.29
C GLY A 134 0.75 -18.35 -16.72
N ILE A 135 0.74 -18.53 -15.40
CA ILE A 135 1.25 -19.73 -14.73
C ILE A 135 0.44 -20.96 -15.16
N GLU A 136 -0.90 -20.88 -15.16
CA GLU A 136 -1.76 -21.99 -15.64
C GLU A 136 -1.44 -22.39 -17.10
N THR A 137 -1.17 -21.42 -17.95
CA THR A 137 -0.74 -21.69 -19.34
C THR A 137 0.57 -22.47 -19.39
N GLN A 138 1.55 -22.12 -18.54
CA GLN A 138 2.81 -22.84 -18.46
C GLN A 138 2.64 -24.26 -17.91
N ILE A 139 1.79 -24.44 -16.89
CA ILE A 139 1.43 -25.75 -16.35
C ILE A 139 0.83 -26.65 -17.45
N ALA A 140 -0.16 -26.13 -18.18
CA ALA A 140 -0.81 -26.85 -19.26
C ALA A 140 0.18 -27.24 -20.38
N LEU A 141 1.14 -26.37 -20.70
CA LEU A 141 2.19 -26.65 -21.67
C LEU A 141 3.07 -27.82 -21.21
N VAL A 142 3.53 -27.82 -19.96
CA VAL A 142 4.33 -28.93 -19.43
C VAL A 142 3.55 -30.22 -19.48
N ARG A 143 2.30 -30.26 -19.03
CA ARG A 143 1.45 -31.47 -19.05
C ARG A 143 1.24 -32.03 -20.45
N SER A 144 1.07 -31.16 -21.45
CA SER A 144 0.88 -31.60 -22.85
C SER A 144 2.15 -32.16 -23.50
N GLU A 145 3.31 -31.58 -23.15
CA GLU A 145 4.59 -31.93 -23.81
C GLU A 145 5.37 -33.04 -23.09
N LEU A 146 5.08 -33.30 -21.81
CA LEU A 146 5.80 -34.25 -20.98
C LEU A 146 5.86 -35.67 -21.57
N PRO A 147 4.76 -36.26 -22.12
CA PRO A 147 4.82 -37.59 -22.76
C PRO A 147 5.78 -37.63 -23.93
N GLY A 148 5.74 -36.62 -24.81
CA GLY A 148 6.65 -36.51 -25.95
C GLY A 148 8.12 -36.36 -25.56
N ILE A 149 8.39 -35.62 -24.47
CA ILE A 149 9.73 -35.45 -23.92
C ILE A 149 10.28 -36.80 -23.42
N LEU A 150 9.46 -37.57 -22.72
CA LEU A 150 9.84 -38.90 -22.24
C LEU A 150 10.14 -39.88 -23.40
N ASP A 151 9.31 -39.88 -24.44
CA ASP A 151 9.53 -40.68 -25.64
C ASP A 151 10.84 -40.33 -26.36
N GLN A 152 11.13 -39.04 -26.51
CA GLN A 152 12.40 -38.58 -27.08
C GLN A 152 13.61 -39.00 -26.25
N GLN A 153 13.52 -38.94 -24.92
CA GLN A 153 14.60 -39.41 -24.05
C GLN A 153 14.82 -40.92 -24.19
N ARG A 154 13.74 -41.70 -24.33
CA ARG A 154 13.82 -43.14 -24.57
C ARG A 154 14.53 -43.45 -25.90
N GLN A 155 14.16 -42.77 -26.97
CA GLN A 155 14.80 -42.95 -28.27
C GLN A 155 16.29 -42.61 -28.22
N ARG A 156 16.66 -41.46 -27.63
CA ARG A 156 18.07 -41.07 -27.49
C ARG A 156 18.90 -42.08 -26.68
N LEU A 157 18.29 -42.69 -25.65
CA LEU A 157 18.96 -43.71 -24.86
C LEU A 157 19.18 -44.96 -25.66
N GLN A 158 18.16 -45.38 -26.44
CA GLN A 158 18.27 -46.54 -27.35
C GLN A 158 19.36 -46.34 -28.42
N GLU A 159 19.42 -45.18 -29.07
CA GLU A 159 20.45 -44.82 -30.04
C GLU A 159 21.86 -44.90 -29.43
N LYS A 160 22.08 -44.32 -28.27
CA LYS A 160 23.36 -44.36 -27.54
C LYS A 160 23.79 -45.80 -27.19
N LEU A 161 22.85 -46.66 -26.81
CA LEU A 161 23.14 -48.06 -26.50
C LEU A 161 23.49 -48.86 -27.76
N GLN A 162 22.85 -48.54 -28.91
CA GLN A 162 23.19 -49.16 -30.19
C GLN A 162 24.59 -48.79 -30.67
N ASP A 163 25.00 -47.53 -30.53
CA ASP A 163 26.32 -47.01 -30.90
C ASP A 163 27.44 -47.67 -30.08
N LEU A 164 27.18 -48.07 -28.84
CA LEU A 164 28.16 -48.75 -27.98
C LEU A 164 28.38 -50.23 -28.34
N LYS A 165 27.75 -50.76 -29.37
CA LYS A 165 27.86 -52.20 -29.80
C LYS A 165 27.69 -53.22 -28.68
N THR A 166 27.09 -52.85 -27.60
CA THR A 166 26.76 -53.71 -26.46
C THR A 166 25.46 -54.43 -26.80
N GLN A 167 25.36 -55.76 -26.51
CA GLN A 167 24.07 -56.45 -26.54
C GLN A 167 23.07 -55.58 -25.74
N LEU A 168 21.98 -55.18 -26.39
CA LEU A 168 20.91 -54.42 -25.73
C LEU A 168 20.39 -55.30 -24.60
N ASP A 169 20.78 -54.96 -23.39
CA ASP A 169 20.18 -55.47 -22.17
C ASP A 169 18.90 -54.67 -21.95
N GLU A 170 17.77 -55.21 -22.35
CA GLU A 170 16.44 -54.57 -22.21
C GLU A 170 16.18 -54.21 -20.75
N ASP A 171 16.61 -55.04 -19.81
CA ASP A 171 16.46 -54.80 -18.37
C ASP A 171 17.22 -53.55 -17.94
N ARG A 172 18.39 -53.31 -18.52
CA ARG A 172 19.21 -52.11 -18.22
C ARG A 172 18.61 -50.84 -18.85
N LEU A 173 18.03 -50.94 -20.04
CA LEU A 173 17.30 -49.82 -20.65
C LEU A 173 16.10 -49.44 -19.80
N GLU A 174 15.33 -50.43 -19.34
CA GLU A 174 14.17 -50.18 -18.47
C GLU A 174 14.57 -49.56 -17.12
N GLN A 175 15.66 -50.01 -16.50
CA GLN A 175 16.18 -49.43 -15.28
C GLN A 175 16.57 -47.95 -15.46
N GLU A 176 17.28 -47.61 -16.53
CA GLU A 176 17.63 -46.22 -16.84
C GLU A 176 16.38 -45.37 -17.14
N MET A 177 15.37 -45.93 -17.82
CA MET A 177 14.10 -45.28 -18.08
C MET A 177 13.31 -45.03 -16.80
N VAL A 178 13.32 -45.94 -15.83
CA VAL A 178 12.73 -45.69 -14.50
C VAL A 178 13.41 -44.52 -13.79
N ILE A 179 14.73 -44.37 -13.89
CA ILE A 179 15.46 -43.26 -13.32
C ILE A 179 15.06 -41.95 -14.01
N VAL A 180 14.94 -41.96 -15.34
CA VAL A 180 14.50 -40.78 -16.12
C VAL A 180 13.05 -40.43 -15.79
N ALA A 181 12.16 -41.41 -15.70
CA ALA A 181 10.75 -41.20 -15.35
C ALA A 181 10.59 -40.61 -13.93
N ASN A 182 11.35 -41.16 -12.95
CA ASN A 182 11.35 -40.61 -11.58
C ASN A 182 11.90 -39.19 -11.50
N ARG A 183 12.87 -38.81 -12.34
CA ARG A 183 13.34 -37.43 -12.44
C ARG A 183 12.36 -36.54 -13.15
N ALA A 184 11.60 -37.04 -14.08
CA ALA A 184 10.60 -36.30 -14.83
C ALA A 184 9.23 -36.31 -14.17
N ASP A 185 9.09 -36.96 -13.01
CA ASP A 185 7.84 -36.96 -12.24
C ASP A 185 7.66 -35.58 -11.59
N VAL A 186 6.89 -34.77 -12.29
CA VAL A 186 6.59 -33.36 -11.92
C VAL A 186 5.10 -33.14 -11.68
N ASP A 187 4.29 -34.18 -11.77
CA ASP A 187 2.84 -34.06 -11.64
C ASP A 187 2.42 -33.54 -10.28
N GLU A 188 3.11 -33.93 -9.20
CA GLU A 188 2.86 -33.42 -7.85
C GLU A 188 3.15 -31.93 -7.76
N GLU A 189 4.25 -31.44 -8.35
CA GLU A 189 4.58 -30.00 -8.37
C GLU A 189 3.56 -29.21 -9.18
N LEU A 190 3.09 -29.75 -10.30
CA LEU A 190 2.06 -29.10 -11.12
C LEU A 190 0.72 -29.05 -10.38
N ASP A 191 0.30 -30.12 -9.70
CA ASP A 191 -0.91 -30.15 -8.88
C ASP A 191 -0.82 -29.16 -7.71
N ARG A 192 0.34 -29.06 -7.06
CA ARG A 192 0.57 -28.09 -5.97
C ARG A 192 0.54 -26.67 -6.48
N LEU A 193 1.12 -26.36 -7.65
CA LEU A 193 1.01 -25.05 -8.28
C LEU A 193 -0.46 -24.66 -8.51
N GLU A 194 -1.29 -25.55 -9.06
CA GLU A 194 -2.73 -25.33 -9.28
C GLU A 194 -3.48 -25.12 -7.97
N ALA A 195 -3.15 -25.88 -6.93
CA ALA A 195 -3.74 -25.71 -5.60
C ALA A 195 -3.42 -24.34 -5.02
N HIS A 196 -2.16 -23.89 -5.10
CA HIS A 196 -1.75 -22.58 -4.61
C HIS A 196 -2.37 -21.45 -5.41
N ILE A 197 -2.53 -21.57 -6.73
CA ILE A 197 -3.26 -20.62 -7.57
C ILE A 197 -4.70 -20.45 -7.07
N SER A 198 -5.37 -21.56 -6.81
CA SER A 198 -6.74 -21.57 -6.30
C SER A 198 -6.85 -20.88 -4.93
N GLU A 199 -5.87 -21.12 -4.05
CA GLU A 199 -5.80 -20.46 -2.75
C GLU A 199 -5.53 -18.95 -2.84
N ILE A 200 -4.73 -18.50 -3.80
CA ILE A 200 -4.49 -17.07 -4.06
C ILE A 200 -5.79 -16.40 -4.50
N ARG A 201 -6.53 -17.02 -5.43
CA ARG A 201 -7.84 -16.51 -5.88
C ARG A 201 -8.83 -16.38 -4.73
N LEU A 202 -8.89 -17.38 -3.85
CA LEU A 202 -9.73 -17.30 -2.64
C LEU A 202 -9.27 -16.21 -1.69
N ALA A 203 -7.96 -16.01 -1.51
CA ALA A 203 -7.43 -14.95 -0.67
C ALA A 203 -7.79 -13.56 -1.22
N LEU A 204 -7.70 -13.34 -2.54
CA LEU A 204 -8.05 -12.08 -3.19
C LEU A 204 -9.54 -11.70 -3.03
N GLN A 205 -10.42 -12.67 -2.81
CA GLN A 205 -11.85 -12.43 -2.54
C GLN A 205 -12.17 -12.15 -1.08
N SER A 206 -11.18 -12.28 -0.18
CA SER A 206 -11.38 -12.07 1.26
C SER A 206 -11.41 -10.58 1.60
N THR A 207 -12.22 -10.23 2.58
CA THR A 207 -12.26 -8.87 3.18
C THR A 207 -11.22 -8.67 4.29
N ASP A 208 -10.48 -9.72 4.66
CA ASP A 208 -9.47 -9.66 5.70
C ASP A 208 -8.11 -9.15 5.17
N ALA A 209 -7.19 -8.93 6.08
CA ALA A 209 -5.81 -8.57 5.74
C ALA A 209 -5.07 -9.75 5.10
N ILE A 210 -4.91 -9.75 3.79
CA ILE A 210 -4.42 -10.88 3.00
C ILE A 210 -2.91 -10.86 2.71
N GLY A 211 -2.22 -9.74 2.88
CA GLY A 211 -0.84 -9.57 2.42
C GLY A 211 0.13 -10.67 2.89
N ARG A 212 0.08 -11.07 4.17
CA ARG A 212 0.94 -12.15 4.70
C ARG A 212 0.61 -13.51 4.11
N ARG A 213 -0.67 -13.78 3.88
CA ARG A 213 -1.11 -15.04 3.27
C ARG A 213 -0.64 -15.13 1.83
N LEU A 214 -0.76 -14.04 1.09
CA LEU A 214 -0.27 -13.95 -0.28
C LEU A 214 1.26 -14.10 -0.35
N ASP A 215 2.02 -13.44 0.53
CA ASP A 215 3.48 -13.58 0.58
C ASP A 215 3.90 -15.04 0.84
N PHE A 216 3.22 -15.74 1.76
CA PHE A 216 3.45 -17.16 1.99
C PHE A 216 3.16 -17.99 0.72
N LEU A 217 2.04 -17.74 0.04
CA LEU A 217 1.67 -18.47 -1.18
C LEU A 217 2.67 -18.21 -2.33
N MET A 218 3.24 -16.99 -2.42
CA MET A 218 4.33 -16.72 -3.37
C MET A 218 5.59 -17.53 -3.07
N GLN A 219 5.91 -17.75 -1.79
CA GLN A 219 7.04 -18.59 -1.40
C GLN A 219 6.80 -20.04 -1.78
N GLU A 220 5.59 -20.58 -1.58
CA GLU A 220 5.24 -21.94 -1.99
C GLU A 220 5.27 -22.10 -3.51
N LEU A 221 4.66 -21.18 -4.28
CA LEU A 221 4.77 -21.20 -5.74
C LEU A 221 6.23 -21.21 -6.22
N ASN A 222 7.09 -20.40 -5.61
CA ASN A 222 8.51 -20.34 -5.97
C ASN A 222 9.21 -21.65 -5.62
N ARG A 223 8.86 -22.30 -4.52
CA ARG A 223 9.36 -23.60 -4.13
C ARG A 223 9.02 -24.66 -5.18
N GLU A 224 7.77 -24.75 -5.58
CA GLU A 224 7.32 -25.73 -6.60
C GLU A 224 7.97 -25.43 -7.96
N ALA A 225 8.08 -24.15 -8.37
CA ALA A 225 8.80 -23.78 -9.59
C ALA A 225 10.31 -24.16 -9.55
N ASN A 226 10.96 -24.08 -8.38
CA ASN A 226 12.34 -24.52 -8.19
C ASN A 226 12.46 -26.04 -8.29
N THR A 227 11.53 -26.79 -7.70
CA THR A 227 11.52 -28.26 -7.77
C THR A 227 11.30 -28.72 -9.19
N LEU A 228 10.35 -28.12 -9.92
CA LEU A 228 10.13 -28.35 -11.35
C LEU A 228 11.42 -28.12 -12.16
N GLY A 229 12.12 -27.02 -11.90
CA GLY A 229 13.40 -26.72 -12.56
C GLY A 229 14.49 -27.73 -12.26
N SER A 230 14.59 -28.25 -11.02
CA SER A 230 15.58 -29.24 -10.62
C SER A 230 15.30 -30.63 -11.19
N LYS A 231 14.05 -30.97 -11.43
CA LYS A 231 13.58 -32.21 -12.07
C LYS A 231 13.55 -32.10 -13.60
N SER A 232 13.92 -30.95 -14.16
CA SER A 232 13.87 -30.73 -15.61
C SER A 232 14.81 -31.66 -16.39
N ILE A 233 14.27 -32.33 -17.39
CA ILE A 233 14.99 -33.19 -18.32
C ILE A 233 15.02 -32.66 -19.76
N SER A 234 14.40 -31.51 -20.02
CA SER A 234 14.34 -30.88 -21.34
C SER A 234 14.56 -29.37 -21.28
N ALA A 235 14.96 -28.80 -22.42
CA ALA A 235 15.07 -27.34 -22.53
C ALA A 235 13.73 -26.64 -22.29
N LEU A 236 12.61 -27.25 -22.70
CA LEU A 236 11.26 -26.73 -22.51
C LEU A 236 10.92 -26.62 -21.02
N THR A 237 11.07 -27.68 -20.24
CA THR A 237 10.74 -27.69 -18.81
C THR A 237 11.64 -26.74 -18.03
N THR A 238 12.90 -26.57 -18.44
CA THR A 238 13.80 -25.55 -17.87
C THR A 238 13.29 -24.14 -18.17
N GLN A 239 12.91 -23.85 -19.41
CA GLN A 239 12.38 -22.54 -19.81
C GLN A 239 11.08 -22.22 -19.07
N VAL A 240 10.16 -23.17 -18.98
CA VAL A 240 8.92 -23.00 -18.21
C VAL A 240 9.21 -22.69 -16.74
N SER A 241 10.14 -23.41 -16.09
CA SER A 241 10.53 -23.11 -14.72
C SER A 241 11.06 -21.68 -14.54
N VAL A 242 11.82 -21.16 -15.51
CA VAL A 242 12.29 -19.76 -15.48
C VAL A 242 11.13 -18.80 -15.65
N GLU A 243 10.22 -19.05 -16.59
CA GLU A 243 9.04 -18.20 -16.82
C GLU A 243 8.11 -18.16 -15.60
N LEU A 244 7.86 -19.32 -14.96
CA LEU A 244 7.12 -19.39 -13.71
C LEU A 244 7.73 -18.49 -12.63
N LYS A 245 9.06 -18.53 -12.45
CA LYS A 245 9.75 -17.69 -11.48
C LYS A 245 9.61 -16.19 -11.78
N VAL A 246 9.67 -15.81 -13.05
CA VAL A 246 9.47 -14.43 -13.48
C VAL A 246 8.07 -13.95 -13.12
N LEU A 247 7.04 -14.75 -13.45
CA LEU A 247 5.65 -14.41 -13.13
C LEU A 247 5.41 -14.33 -11.62
N ILE A 248 5.98 -15.26 -10.85
CA ILE A 248 5.87 -15.27 -9.38
C ILE A 248 6.55 -14.05 -8.77
N GLU A 249 7.74 -13.67 -9.22
CA GLU A 249 8.44 -12.50 -8.68
C GLU A 249 7.71 -11.20 -9.03
N GLN A 250 7.15 -11.08 -10.23
CA GLN A 250 6.29 -9.96 -10.61
C GLN A 250 5.07 -9.84 -9.68
N MET A 251 4.41 -10.95 -9.33
CA MET A 251 3.30 -10.93 -8.36
C MET A 251 3.79 -10.54 -6.97
N ARG A 252 4.93 -11.08 -6.53
CA ARG A 252 5.50 -10.79 -5.22
C ARG A 252 5.81 -9.32 -5.01
N GLU A 253 6.37 -8.64 -6.02
CA GLU A 253 6.61 -7.20 -5.99
C GLU A 253 5.29 -6.41 -5.82
N GLN A 254 4.21 -6.83 -6.49
CA GLN A 254 2.91 -6.18 -6.36
C GLN A 254 2.27 -6.43 -4.98
N ILE A 255 2.40 -7.64 -4.45
CA ILE A 255 1.84 -8.03 -3.14
C ILE A 255 2.45 -7.21 -1.99
N GLN A 256 3.72 -6.79 -2.09
CA GLN A 256 4.34 -5.92 -1.09
C GLN A 256 3.60 -4.58 -0.92
N ASN A 257 2.83 -4.16 -1.92
CA ASN A 257 2.01 -2.95 -1.91
C ASN A 257 0.55 -3.20 -1.49
N ILE A 258 0.15 -4.46 -1.27
CA ILE A 258 -1.21 -4.84 -0.82
C ILE A 258 -1.28 -4.83 0.70
N GLU A 259 -2.32 -4.19 1.22
CA GLU A 259 -2.68 -4.26 2.64
C GLU A 259 -3.74 -5.32 2.93
#